data_e84774e8c1e10ad5d21a0f1e2deec68a
#
_entry.id   e84774e8c1e10ad5d21a0f1e2deec68a
#
_cell.length_a   1.000
_cell.length_b   1.000
_cell.length_c   1.000
_cell.angle_alpha   90.00
_cell.angle_beta   90.00
_cell.angle_gamma   90.00
#
_symmetry.space_group_name_H-M   'P 1'
#
loop_
_entity.id
_entity.type
_entity.pdbx_description
1 polymer ?
#
loop_
_entity_poly.entity_id
_entity_poly.type
_entity_poly.pdbx_seq_one_letter_code
_entity_poly.pdbx_strand_id
1 'polypeptide(L)'
;MKKRVLKFSAVAIVSAVTLAACGGDTTPSSTGDATSVDAGSLETTIKVLAPSYSDTSKADWDAVIAAFNETYPDVTVELQIEGWDGFSDKVSARIQANDYPDILNDNAFAASAEAGILYPIDEVMSAETLASIEPSLLANGVGTDGTQWAAPDIATSRMMAYNVDMFEAAGIAEPPTTWAELEEASAKLVALGGDVRGYGMPLGREEAQVESSLWLWGAGGDWADGDALKADTPEAVEAFGQMKKMFEAGYTQANLEDNRIDVADLFQAGKLGMMMAHSAIVSDAQAKGINVALAPIPAKDGGDGVALGVTDFIVAFDNGDEDRKAATAAFLDVLYSDELYEGWYKGTGLLPVTTSMIEKGQAESDEIGAAFLEALSIVQFLPVGNPTWDALQTALQGSAYKVGTGDPAEVLGEIQAQVDAQA
;
A
#
# COMPACT_ATOMS: atom_id res chain seq x y z
N MET A 1 61.94 16.53 -2.13
CA MET A 1 63.01 16.69 -1.10
C MET A 1 62.43 16.31 0.27
N LYS A 2 63.15 15.36 0.86
CA LYS A 2 63.26 14.99 2.30
C LYS A 2 62.01 14.61 3.08
N LYS A 3 61.90 13.31 3.25
CA LYS A 3 61.49 12.43 4.33
C LYS A 3 61.69 12.98 5.75
N ARG A 4 60.82 12.70 6.67
CA ARG A 4 61.21 12.22 8.00
C ARG A 4 60.08 11.33 8.61
N VAL A 5 60.51 10.10 8.83
CA VAL A 5 59.88 9.04 9.63
C VAL A 5 60.31 9.25 11.08
N LEU A 6 59.42 9.07 12.04
CA LEU A 6 59.82 8.72 13.41
C LEU A 6 58.88 7.61 13.93
N LYS A 7 59.49 6.48 14.18
CA LYS A 7 58.99 5.37 15.01
C LYS A 7 59.38 5.66 16.45
N PHE A 8 58.51 5.35 17.40
CA PHE A 8 58.97 4.91 18.73
C PHE A 8 58.06 3.82 19.29
N SER A 9 58.72 2.92 19.99
CA SER A 9 58.32 1.56 20.37
C SER A 9 57.65 1.47 21.72
N ALA A 10 57.04 0.32 21.92
CA ALA A 10 56.37 -0.28 23.05
C ALA A 10 57.11 -0.19 24.40
N VAL A 11 56.33 -0.18 25.48
CA VAL A 11 56.66 -0.88 26.73
C VAL A 11 55.38 -1.45 27.33
N ALA A 12 55.36 -2.76 27.54
CA ALA A 12 54.40 -3.52 28.29
C ALA A 12 54.75 -3.51 29.78
N ILE A 13 53.79 -3.34 30.64
CA ILE A 13 53.90 -3.74 32.05
C ILE A 13 52.63 -4.48 32.45
N VAL A 14 52.80 -5.73 32.80
CA VAL A 14 51.83 -6.63 33.44
C VAL A 14 51.91 -6.35 34.95
N SER A 15 50.76 -6.16 35.56
CA SER A 15 50.59 -6.38 37.02
C SER A 15 49.17 -6.83 37.31
N ALA A 16 49.06 -8.08 37.74
CA ALA A 16 47.84 -8.65 38.30
C ALA A 16 47.71 -8.25 39.77
N VAL A 17 46.48 -7.79 40.14
CA VAL A 17 46.02 -7.82 41.53
C VAL A 17 44.55 -8.17 41.52
N THR A 18 44.24 -9.34 42.11
CA THR A 18 42.92 -9.78 42.49
C THR A 18 42.47 -9.08 43.77
N LEU A 19 41.22 -8.55 43.80
CA LEU A 19 40.43 -8.45 45.03
C LEU A 19 38.95 -8.29 44.68
N ALA A 20 38.14 -9.17 45.28
CA ALA A 20 36.70 -9.15 45.19
C ALA A 20 36.09 -8.04 46.06
N ALA A 21 35.08 -7.36 45.56
CA ALA A 21 34.03 -6.73 46.36
C ALA A 21 32.78 -6.47 45.52
N CYS A 22 31.63 -6.84 46.03
CA CYS A 22 30.28 -6.60 45.55
C CYS A 22 29.99 -5.12 45.34
N GLY A 23 29.36 -4.78 44.24
CA GLY A 23 28.78 -3.47 43.99
C GLY A 23 28.00 -3.53 42.69
N GLY A 24 26.67 -3.47 42.81
CA GLY A 24 25.78 -3.53 41.64
C GLY A 24 25.97 -2.30 40.75
N ASP A 25 26.12 -2.54 39.47
CA ASP A 25 25.97 -1.55 38.43
C ASP A 25 24.82 -1.97 37.53
N THR A 26 23.75 -1.20 37.67
CA THR A 26 22.60 -1.23 36.76
C THR A 26 22.98 -0.52 35.48
N THR A 27 23.32 -1.28 34.46
CA THR A 27 23.28 -0.84 33.08
C THR A 27 21.85 -1.06 32.57
N PRO A 28 21.16 -0.05 32.02
CA PRO A 28 19.90 -0.31 31.35
C PRO A 28 20.18 -0.98 30.01
N SER A 29 19.98 -2.27 29.94
CA SER A 29 19.88 -3.02 28.70
C SER A 29 18.41 -2.96 28.26
N SER A 30 18.11 -1.99 27.42
CA SER A 30 16.81 -1.95 26.72
C SER A 30 16.93 -2.75 25.43
N THR A 31 16.85 -4.04 25.54
CA THR A 31 16.32 -4.92 24.51
C THR A 31 15.00 -5.41 25.07
N GLY A 32 13.89 -4.78 24.67
CA GLY A 32 12.56 -5.31 24.90
C GLY A 32 12.40 -6.58 24.06
N ASP A 33 12.77 -7.71 24.63
CA ASP A 33 12.24 -8.99 24.19
C ASP A 33 10.74 -8.93 24.50
N ALA A 34 9.90 -9.09 23.47
CA ALA A 34 8.49 -9.34 23.64
C ALA A 34 8.38 -10.58 24.55
N THR A 35 7.99 -10.36 25.79
CA THR A 35 7.86 -11.43 26.79
C THR A 35 6.81 -12.40 26.28
N SER A 36 7.20 -13.65 26.02
CA SER A 36 6.27 -14.74 25.80
C SER A 36 5.40 -14.87 27.06
N VAL A 37 4.18 -14.35 26.98
CA VAL A 37 3.20 -14.44 28.06
C VAL A 37 2.76 -15.90 28.16
N ASP A 38 2.71 -16.43 29.38
CA ASP A 38 2.20 -17.79 29.59
C ASP A 38 0.74 -17.86 29.10
N ALA A 39 0.52 -18.66 28.06
CA ALA A 39 -0.77 -18.81 27.38
C ALA A 39 -1.95 -19.11 28.32
N GLY A 40 -1.70 -19.75 29.46
CA GLY A 40 -2.71 -20.06 30.47
C GLY A 40 -3.04 -18.92 31.44
N SER A 41 -2.45 -17.74 31.31
CA SER A 41 -2.63 -16.61 32.24
C SER A 41 -3.41 -15.44 31.69
N LEU A 42 -3.71 -15.40 30.37
CA LEU A 42 -4.46 -14.31 29.75
C LEU A 42 -5.97 -14.57 29.80
N GLU A 43 -6.70 -13.71 30.50
CA GLU A 43 -8.18 -13.67 30.53
C GLU A 43 -8.61 -12.23 30.21
N THR A 44 -8.90 -11.96 28.94
CA THR A 44 -9.27 -10.61 28.49
C THR A 44 -10.13 -10.66 27.24
N THR A 45 -10.57 -9.48 26.77
CA THR A 45 -11.29 -9.30 25.51
C THR A 45 -10.54 -8.33 24.64
N ILE A 46 -10.20 -8.71 23.41
CA ILE A 46 -9.68 -7.83 22.38
C ILE A 46 -10.71 -7.60 21.28
N LYS A 47 -10.71 -6.41 20.70
CA LYS A 47 -11.62 -5.99 19.63
C LYS A 47 -10.85 -5.87 18.32
N VAL A 48 -11.37 -6.51 17.28
CA VAL A 48 -10.83 -6.42 15.91
C VAL A 48 -11.85 -5.74 15.02
N LEU A 49 -11.44 -4.67 14.34
CA LEU A 49 -12.23 -4.00 13.31
C LEU A 49 -11.51 -4.14 11.97
N ALA A 50 -12.19 -4.70 10.98
CA ALA A 50 -11.62 -4.93 9.66
C ALA A 50 -12.61 -4.64 8.54
N PRO A 51 -12.14 -4.28 7.33
CA PRO A 51 -13.00 -4.14 6.17
C PRO A 51 -13.34 -5.51 5.57
N SER A 52 -14.39 -5.54 4.76
CA SER A 52 -14.74 -6.71 3.97
C SER A 52 -14.04 -6.65 2.62
N TYR A 53 -13.14 -7.59 2.35
CA TYR A 53 -12.48 -7.75 1.05
C TYR A 53 -13.29 -8.61 0.09
N SER A 54 -14.00 -9.60 0.63
CA SER A 54 -14.78 -10.58 -0.11
C SER A 54 -15.94 -11.11 0.73
N ASP A 55 -16.77 -11.95 0.14
CA ASP A 55 -17.85 -12.66 0.86
C ASP A 55 -17.31 -13.63 1.93
N THR A 56 -16.03 -14.01 1.85
CA THR A 56 -15.39 -14.93 2.83
C THR A 56 -14.68 -14.22 3.97
N SER A 57 -14.50 -12.89 3.93
CA SER A 57 -13.69 -12.12 4.90
C SER A 57 -13.99 -12.47 6.36
N LYS A 58 -15.28 -12.62 6.71
CA LYS A 58 -15.63 -13.05 8.07
C LYS A 58 -15.15 -14.47 8.39
N ALA A 59 -15.27 -15.39 7.45
CA ALA A 59 -14.88 -16.79 7.67
C ALA A 59 -13.35 -16.92 7.78
N ASP A 60 -12.61 -16.09 7.04
CA ASP A 60 -11.15 -16.06 7.07
C ASP A 60 -10.65 -15.55 8.42
N TRP A 61 -11.23 -14.47 8.94
CA TRP A 61 -10.95 -14.00 10.31
C TRP A 61 -11.39 -14.98 11.39
N ASP A 62 -12.57 -15.62 11.25
CA ASP A 62 -13.06 -16.64 12.18
C ASP A 62 -12.09 -17.83 12.25
N ALA A 63 -11.42 -18.20 11.15
CA ALA A 63 -10.41 -19.26 11.15
C ALA A 63 -9.16 -18.88 11.97
N VAL A 64 -8.69 -17.64 11.85
CA VAL A 64 -7.59 -17.10 12.65
C VAL A 64 -7.96 -17.09 14.14
N ILE A 65 -9.17 -16.60 14.47
CA ILE A 65 -9.69 -16.58 15.86
C ILE A 65 -9.79 -17.99 16.44
N ALA A 66 -10.27 -18.96 15.65
CA ALA A 66 -10.36 -20.35 16.12
C ALA A 66 -9.00 -20.94 16.44
N ALA A 67 -8.00 -20.74 15.58
CA ALA A 67 -6.64 -21.20 15.82
C ALA A 67 -5.98 -20.50 17.02
N PHE A 68 -6.19 -19.19 17.16
CA PHE A 68 -5.73 -18.44 18.32
C PHE A 68 -6.31 -18.99 19.63
N ASN A 69 -7.61 -19.28 19.65
CA ASN A 69 -8.30 -19.79 20.83
C ASN A 69 -7.90 -21.24 21.20
N GLU A 70 -7.25 -22.00 20.32
CA GLU A 70 -6.64 -23.30 20.71
C GLU A 70 -5.51 -23.12 21.73
N THR A 71 -4.78 -22.00 21.64
CA THR A 71 -3.67 -21.68 22.55
C THR A 71 -4.11 -20.76 23.68
N TYR A 72 -5.03 -19.82 23.42
CA TYR A 72 -5.51 -18.79 24.34
C TYR A 72 -7.03 -18.89 24.56
N PRO A 73 -7.54 -19.97 25.20
CA PRO A 73 -8.99 -20.25 25.28
C PRO A 73 -9.78 -19.25 26.13
N ASP A 74 -9.11 -18.53 27.04
CA ASP A 74 -9.73 -17.57 27.96
C ASP A 74 -9.70 -16.13 27.42
N VAL A 75 -9.14 -15.90 26.19
CA VAL A 75 -9.20 -14.63 25.48
C VAL A 75 -10.39 -14.61 24.54
N THR A 76 -11.25 -13.62 24.70
CA THR A 76 -12.37 -13.37 23.76
C THR A 76 -11.91 -12.40 22.66
N VAL A 77 -12.19 -12.73 21.40
CA VAL A 77 -11.95 -11.83 20.27
C VAL A 77 -13.29 -11.35 19.72
N GLU A 78 -13.58 -10.05 19.87
CA GLU A 78 -14.75 -9.40 19.30
C GLU A 78 -14.45 -8.87 17.91
N LEU A 79 -14.84 -9.61 16.88
CA LEU A 79 -14.63 -9.26 15.47
C LEU A 79 -15.80 -8.43 14.94
N GLN A 80 -15.50 -7.29 14.32
CA GLN A 80 -16.43 -6.50 13.53
C GLN A 80 -15.90 -6.35 12.10
N ILE A 81 -16.71 -6.77 11.12
CA ILE A 81 -16.42 -6.59 9.69
C ILE A 81 -17.39 -5.54 9.14
N GLU A 82 -16.84 -4.57 8.39
CA GLU A 82 -17.58 -3.48 7.77
C GLU A 82 -17.26 -3.40 6.27
N GLY A 83 -18.20 -2.94 5.46
CA GLY A 83 -17.90 -2.63 4.06
C GLY A 83 -16.98 -1.42 3.93
N TRP A 84 -16.19 -1.37 2.86
CA TRP A 84 -15.31 -0.23 2.55
C TRP A 84 -16.06 1.10 2.38
N ASP A 85 -17.34 1.05 1.93
CA ASP A 85 -18.15 2.26 1.83
C ASP A 85 -18.42 2.87 3.22
N GLY A 86 -17.89 4.06 3.45
CA GLY A 86 -17.96 4.77 4.73
C GLY A 86 -17.13 4.14 5.85
N PHE A 87 -16.14 3.29 5.54
CA PHE A 87 -15.28 2.65 6.54
C PHE A 87 -14.48 3.69 7.33
N SER A 88 -13.80 4.60 6.65
CA SER A 88 -13.01 5.67 7.27
C SER A 88 -13.84 6.57 8.18
N ASP A 89 -15.11 6.87 7.81
CA ASP A 89 -16.02 7.64 8.64
C ASP A 89 -16.36 6.90 9.96
N LYS A 90 -16.54 5.57 9.89
CA LYS A 90 -16.80 4.73 11.06
C LYS A 90 -15.58 4.64 11.97
N VAL A 91 -14.38 4.48 11.42
CA VAL A 91 -13.12 4.49 12.16
C VAL A 91 -12.96 5.84 12.87
N SER A 92 -13.12 6.94 12.15
CA SER A 92 -13.02 8.30 12.70
C SER A 92 -14.04 8.55 13.82
N ALA A 93 -15.29 8.08 13.67
CA ALA A 93 -16.31 8.21 14.71
C ALA A 93 -15.96 7.43 16.00
N ARG A 94 -15.34 6.24 15.88
CA ARG A 94 -14.88 5.47 17.04
C ARG A 94 -13.71 6.16 17.74
N ILE A 95 -12.73 6.68 16.98
CA ILE A 95 -11.60 7.44 17.52
C ILE A 95 -12.11 8.65 18.30
N GLN A 96 -13.05 9.43 17.74
CA GLN A 96 -13.65 10.57 18.43
C GLN A 96 -14.43 10.19 19.69
N ALA A 97 -15.01 9.00 19.73
CA ALA A 97 -15.72 8.47 20.90
C ALA A 97 -14.78 7.85 21.96
N ASN A 98 -13.48 7.75 21.70
CA ASN A 98 -12.50 6.97 22.46
C ASN A 98 -12.92 5.50 22.62
N ASP A 99 -13.57 4.91 21.59
CA ASP A 99 -13.97 3.51 21.52
C ASP A 99 -13.25 2.83 20.33
N TYR A 100 -11.94 2.95 20.29
CA TYR A 100 -11.15 2.31 19.26
C TYR A 100 -10.92 0.83 19.55
N PRO A 101 -10.72 0.02 18.49
CA PRO A 101 -10.41 -1.41 18.64
C PRO A 101 -9.00 -1.60 19.21
N ASP A 102 -8.63 -2.83 19.57
CA ASP A 102 -7.24 -3.19 19.82
C ASP A 102 -6.47 -3.36 18.52
N ILE A 103 -7.10 -3.98 17.53
CA ILE A 103 -6.56 -4.22 16.20
C ILE A 103 -7.48 -3.57 15.16
N LEU A 104 -6.92 -2.73 14.32
CA LEU A 104 -7.59 -2.20 13.14
C LEU A 104 -6.84 -2.67 11.89
N ASN A 105 -7.58 -3.24 10.95
CA ASN A 105 -7.11 -3.46 9.60
C ASN A 105 -7.64 -2.30 8.73
N ASP A 106 -6.73 -1.49 8.17
CA ASP A 106 -7.09 -0.28 7.39
C ASP A 106 -5.96 0.06 6.41
N ASN A 107 -6.23 0.94 5.47
CA ASN A 107 -5.23 1.47 4.54
C ASN A 107 -4.62 2.82 4.97
N ALA A 108 -4.92 3.28 6.20
CA ALA A 108 -4.42 4.53 6.76
C ALA A 108 -4.02 4.34 8.24
N PHE A 109 -2.96 5.04 8.67
CA PHE A 109 -2.48 4.97 10.05
C PHE A 109 -1.87 6.28 10.57
N ALA A 110 -1.39 7.15 9.67
CA ALA A 110 -0.55 8.30 10.04
C ALA A 110 -1.25 9.27 11.01
N ALA A 111 -2.53 9.59 10.81
CA ALA A 111 -3.27 10.48 11.69
C ALA A 111 -3.44 9.90 13.11
N SER A 112 -3.64 8.59 13.24
CA SER A 112 -3.72 7.91 14.53
C SER A 112 -2.36 7.82 15.23
N ALA A 113 -1.28 7.64 14.45
CA ALA A 113 0.10 7.68 14.94
C ALA A 113 0.44 9.08 15.48
N GLU A 114 0.15 10.15 14.73
CA GLU A 114 0.38 11.53 15.15
C GLU A 114 -0.44 11.88 16.40
N ALA A 115 -1.66 11.37 16.52
CA ALA A 115 -2.48 11.54 17.71
C ALA A 115 -1.94 10.81 18.95
N GLY A 116 -0.91 9.96 18.81
CA GLY A 116 -0.28 9.22 19.89
C GLY A 116 -1.19 8.16 20.52
N ILE A 117 -2.08 7.57 19.73
CA ILE A 117 -3.05 6.55 20.17
C ILE A 117 -2.74 5.14 19.67
N LEU A 118 -1.63 4.97 18.93
CA LEU A 118 -1.15 3.66 18.48
C LEU A 118 0.06 3.20 19.28
N TYR A 119 0.22 1.90 19.42
CA TYR A 119 1.51 1.30 19.75
C TYR A 119 2.42 1.34 18.53
N PRO A 120 3.73 1.64 18.65
CA PRO A 120 4.71 1.18 17.68
C PRO A 120 4.52 -0.31 17.43
N ILE A 121 4.49 -0.72 16.16
CA ILE A 121 4.07 -2.10 15.83
C ILE A 121 5.05 -3.15 16.38
N ASP A 122 6.32 -2.81 16.58
CA ASP A 122 7.35 -3.65 17.17
C ASP A 122 7.16 -3.88 18.69
N GLU A 123 6.24 -3.15 19.32
CA GLU A 123 5.83 -3.42 20.70
C GLU A 123 4.74 -4.50 20.81
N VAL A 124 4.07 -4.82 19.69
CA VAL A 124 2.91 -5.74 19.62
C VAL A 124 3.04 -6.79 18.51
N MET A 125 4.16 -6.88 17.86
CA MET A 125 4.51 -7.96 16.93
C MET A 125 5.93 -8.44 17.24
N SER A 126 6.15 -9.75 17.17
CA SER A 126 7.47 -10.29 17.40
C SER A 126 8.46 -9.87 16.31
N ALA A 127 9.74 -9.80 16.67
CA ALA A 127 10.79 -9.51 15.68
C ALA A 127 10.87 -10.57 14.57
N GLU A 128 10.46 -11.81 14.86
CA GLU A 128 10.39 -12.89 13.87
C GLU A 128 9.27 -12.63 12.87
N THR A 129 8.08 -12.26 13.35
CA THR A 129 6.93 -11.92 12.50
C THR A 129 7.25 -10.71 11.61
N LEU A 130 7.81 -9.63 12.17
CA LEU A 130 8.21 -8.46 11.37
C LEU A 130 9.27 -8.81 10.33
N ALA A 131 10.24 -9.67 10.66
CA ALA A 131 11.27 -10.11 9.73
C ALA A 131 10.75 -11.04 8.62
N SER A 132 9.57 -11.64 8.77
CA SER A 132 8.94 -12.45 7.72
C SER A 132 8.32 -11.61 6.60
N ILE A 133 8.01 -10.33 6.87
CA ILE A 133 7.38 -9.41 5.92
C ILE A 133 8.44 -8.90 4.93
N GLU A 134 8.06 -8.79 3.66
CA GLU A 134 8.92 -8.24 2.61
C GLU A 134 9.35 -6.81 2.99
N PRO A 135 10.68 -6.54 3.07
CA PRO A 135 11.20 -5.27 3.60
C PRO A 135 10.68 -4.01 2.90
N SER A 136 10.47 -4.06 1.59
CA SER A 136 9.93 -2.93 0.82
C SER A 136 8.48 -2.61 1.19
N LEU A 137 7.68 -3.64 1.48
CA LEU A 137 6.30 -3.49 1.94
C LEU A 137 6.25 -3.03 3.39
N LEU A 138 7.08 -3.61 4.27
CA LEU A 138 7.15 -3.22 5.68
C LEU A 138 7.52 -1.74 5.84
N ALA A 139 8.46 -1.25 5.02
CA ALA A 139 8.87 0.16 5.05
C ALA A 139 7.73 1.15 4.79
N ASN A 140 6.65 0.73 4.11
CA ASN A 140 5.48 1.57 3.87
C ASN A 140 4.64 1.85 5.14
N GLY A 141 4.84 1.09 6.21
CA GLY A 141 4.21 1.31 7.53
C GLY A 141 4.99 2.26 8.46
N VAL A 142 6.04 2.92 7.95
CA VAL A 142 6.86 3.87 8.72
C VAL A 142 6.26 5.27 8.65
N GLY A 143 6.11 5.92 9.81
CA GLY A 143 5.70 7.32 9.90
C GLY A 143 6.84 8.29 9.58
N THR A 144 6.51 9.58 9.44
CA THR A 144 7.50 10.65 9.18
C THR A 144 8.53 10.82 10.31
N ASP A 145 8.23 10.35 11.51
CA ASP A 145 9.14 10.32 12.66
C ASP A 145 10.14 9.15 12.65
N GLY A 146 10.04 8.27 11.64
CA GLY A 146 10.87 7.07 11.49
C GLY A 146 10.41 5.88 12.34
N THR A 147 9.28 5.97 13.03
CA THR A 147 8.72 4.87 13.82
C THR A 147 7.91 3.93 12.93
N GLN A 148 8.04 2.62 13.12
CA GLN A 148 7.20 1.62 12.46
C GLN A 148 5.86 1.54 13.19
N TRP A 149 4.83 2.21 12.64
CA TRP A 149 3.50 2.28 13.24
C TRP A 149 2.55 1.18 12.79
N ALA A 150 2.76 0.66 11.59
CA ALA A 150 1.86 -0.29 10.97
C ALA A 150 2.63 -1.46 10.34
N ALA A 151 2.02 -2.64 10.31
CA ALA A 151 2.50 -3.77 9.55
C ALA A 151 1.58 -4.04 8.37
N PRO A 152 2.09 -4.15 7.12
CA PRO A 152 1.25 -4.52 5.99
C PRO A 152 0.72 -5.95 6.18
N ASP A 153 -0.53 -6.17 5.85
CA ASP A 153 -1.18 -7.48 5.95
C ASP A 153 -1.53 -8.07 4.59
N ILE A 154 -1.84 -7.23 3.62
CA ILE A 154 -2.00 -7.56 2.21
C ILE A 154 -1.41 -6.47 1.34
N ALA A 155 -1.15 -6.81 0.08
CA ALA A 155 -0.68 -5.86 -0.92
C ALA A 155 -1.46 -6.01 -2.24
N THR A 156 -1.40 -4.97 -3.06
CA THR A 156 -1.71 -5.03 -4.47
C THR A 156 -0.58 -4.37 -5.25
N SER A 157 -0.31 -4.86 -6.45
CA SER A 157 0.44 -4.11 -7.45
C SER A 157 -0.52 -3.71 -8.56
N ARG A 158 -0.30 -2.53 -9.13
CA ARG A 158 -1.08 -2.01 -10.24
C ARG A 158 -0.19 -1.86 -11.44
N MET A 159 -0.62 -2.49 -12.53
CA MET A 159 0.07 -2.47 -13.81
C MET A 159 -0.89 -2.03 -14.91
N MET A 160 -0.37 -1.70 -16.07
CA MET A 160 -1.19 -1.48 -17.25
C MET A 160 -1.64 -2.83 -17.80
N ALA A 161 -2.95 -3.11 -17.70
CA ALA A 161 -3.59 -4.20 -18.42
C ALA A 161 -3.94 -3.73 -19.83
N TYR A 162 -3.69 -4.57 -20.85
CA TYR A 162 -4.09 -4.29 -22.22
C TYR A 162 -4.76 -5.47 -22.89
N ASN A 163 -5.70 -5.18 -23.79
CA ASN A 163 -6.44 -6.17 -24.55
C ASN A 163 -5.62 -6.59 -25.78
N VAL A 164 -5.06 -7.79 -25.75
CA VAL A 164 -4.18 -8.35 -26.78
C VAL A 164 -4.87 -8.41 -28.14
N ASP A 165 -6.14 -8.86 -28.19
CA ASP A 165 -6.88 -8.99 -29.44
C ASP A 165 -7.13 -7.63 -30.09
N MET A 166 -7.35 -6.59 -29.31
CA MET A 166 -7.51 -5.21 -29.79
C MET A 166 -6.16 -4.66 -30.29
N PHE A 167 -5.06 -4.96 -29.63
CA PHE A 167 -3.70 -4.58 -30.06
C PHE A 167 -3.36 -5.22 -31.41
N GLU A 168 -3.63 -6.51 -31.55
CA GLU A 168 -3.45 -7.20 -32.85
C GLU A 168 -4.31 -6.59 -33.94
N ALA A 169 -5.60 -6.33 -33.68
CA ALA A 169 -6.51 -5.72 -34.62
C ALA A 169 -6.09 -4.29 -35.03
N ALA A 170 -5.49 -3.53 -34.10
CA ALA A 170 -4.98 -2.19 -34.34
C ALA A 170 -3.55 -2.16 -34.93
N GLY A 171 -2.90 -3.34 -35.09
CA GLY A 171 -1.52 -3.44 -35.59
C GLY A 171 -0.50 -2.86 -34.60
N ILE A 172 -0.74 -2.99 -33.28
CA ILE A 172 0.18 -2.62 -32.22
C ILE A 172 0.93 -3.88 -31.82
N ALA A 173 2.25 -3.88 -32.01
CA ALA A 173 3.08 -5.07 -31.78
C ALA A 173 3.52 -5.21 -30.32
N GLU A 174 3.76 -4.10 -29.63
CA GLU A 174 4.29 -4.06 -28.26
C GLU A 174 3.50 -3.04 -27.44
N PRO A 175 3.36 -3.23 -26.13
CA PRO A 175 2.74 -2.23 -25.26
C PRO A 175 3.59 -0.95 -25.21
N PRO A 176 2.95 0.23 -25.06
CA PRO A 176 3.66 1.49 -24.97
C PRO A 176 4.52 1.57 -23.70
N THR A 177 5.71 2.17 -23.80
CA THR A 177 6.62 2.43 -22.69
C THR A 177 6.75 3.93 -22.39
N THR A 178 6.39 4.77 -23.38
CA THR A 178 6.40 6.22 -23.27
C THR A 178 5.00 6.80 -23.42
N TRP A 179 4.79 8.02 -22.93
CA TRP A 179 3.54 8.76 -23.18
C TRP A 179 3.26 9.00 -24.65
N ALA A 180 4.30 9.22 -25.45
CA ALA A 180 4.15 9.37 -26.89
C ALA A 180 3.64 8.09 -27.56
N GLU A 181 4.18 6.95 -27.16
CA GLU A 181 3.72 5.64 -27.64
C GLU A 181 2.32 5.32 -27.13
N LEU A 182 1.97 5.72 -25.89
CA LEU A 182 0.62 5.58 -25.34
C LEU A 182 -0.42 6.35 -26.16
N GLU A 183 -0.09 7.59 -26.58
CA GLU A 183 -0.93 8.38 -27.49
C GLU A 183 -1.08 7.69 -28.86
N GLU A 184 0.02 7.21 -29.44
CA GLU A 184 -0.01 6.52 -30.72
C GLU A 184 -0.84 5.23 -30.66
N ALA A 185 -0.66 4.43 -29.61
CA ALA A 185 -1.44 3.20 -29.39
C ALA A 185 -2.93 3.55 -29.21
N SER A 186 -3.23 4.58 -28.42
CA SER A 186 -4.61 5.03 -28.18
C SER A 186 -5.28 5.51 -29.46
N ALA A 187 -4.57 6.25 -30.31
CA ALA A 187 -5.09 6.70 -31.61
C ALA A 187 -5.42 5.50 -32.52
N LYS A 188 -4.56 4.48 -32.58
CA LYS A 188 -4.80 3.26 -33.36
C LYS A 188 -6.00 2.47 -32.83
N LEU A 189 -6.14 2.35 -31.50
CA LEU A 189 -7.27 1.66 -30.86
C LEU A 189 -8.59 2.39 -31.15
N VAL A 190 -8.65 3.71 -31.01
CA VAL A 190 -9.84 4.51 -31.33
C VAL A 190 -10.21 4.36 -32.82
N ALA A 191 -9.24 4.22 -33.72
CA ALA A 191 -9.47 4.02 -35.16
C ALA A 191 -10.15 2.67 -35.49
N LEU A 192 -10.20 1.70 -34.57
CA LEU A 192 -10.99 0.47 -34.73
C LEU A 192 -12.51 0.78 -34.81
N GLY A 193 -12.95 1.94 -34.28
CA GLY A 193 -14.36 2.35 -34.27
C GLY A 193 -15.19 1.69 -33.19
N GLY A 194 -16.52 1.75 -33.28
CA GLY A 194 -17.43 1.05 -32.35
C GLY A 194 -17.38 1.53 -30.89
N ASP A 195 -17.15 2.82 -30.65
CA ASP A 195 -17.00 3.43 -29.32
C ASP A 195 -15.79 2.95 -28.52
N VAL A 196 -14.81 2.33 -29.19
CA VAL A 196 -13.54 1.94 -28.58
C VAL A 196 -12.76 3.17 -28.11
N ARG A 197 -12.14 3.04 -26.94
CA ARG A 197 -11.22 4.03 -26.38
C ARG A 197 -9.84 3.40 -26.18
N GLY A 198 -8.81 4.25 -26.14
CA GLY A 198 -7.43 3.81 -26.02
C GLY A 198 -7.07 3.45 -24.60
N TYR A 199 -7.22 4.40 -23.68
CA TYR A 199 -6.79 4.28 -22.28
C TYR A 199 -7.91 4.72 -21.33
N GLY A 200 -8.12 3.95 -20.27
CA GLY A 200 -9.06 4.25 -19.20
C GLY A 200 -8.40 5.06 -18.09
N MET A 201 -8.97 6.23 -17.79
CA MET A 201 -8.45 7.22 -16.86
C MET A 201 -9.48 7.52 -15.76
N PRO A 202 -9.61 6.66 -14.72
CA PRO A 202 -10.57 6.86 -13.65
C PRO A 202 -10.11 7.97 -12.69
N LEU A 203 -10.79 9.13 -12.72
CA LEU A 203 -10.55 10.24 -11.80
C LEU A 203 -11.75 10.52 -10.89
N GLY A 204 -12.60 9.52 -10.71
CA GLY A 204 -13.69 9.55 -9.75
C GLY A 204 -13.23 9.44 -8.29
N ARG A 205 -14.18 9.60 -7.37
CA ARG A 205 -13.90 9.69 -5.92
C ARG A 205 -13.25 8.48 -5.31
N GLU A 206 -13.33 7.32 -5.95
CA GLU A 206 -12.78 6.08 -5.41
C GLU A 206 -11.25 6.09 -5.41
N GLU A 207 -10.63 6.43 -6.56
CA GLU A 207 -9.18 6.27 -6.75
C GLU A 207 -8.51 7.37 -7.58
N ALA A 208 -9.05 8.57 -7.65
CA ALA A 208 -8.42 9.66 -8.40
C ALA A 208 -6.96 9.92 -7.96
N GLN A 209 -6.63 9.75 -6.67
CA GLN A 209 -5.28 9.88 -6.15
C GLN A 209 -4.34 8.82 -6.74
N VAL A 210 -4.82 7.61 -6.98
CA VAL A 210 -4.02 6.51 -7.56
C VAL A 210 -3.67 6.83 -9.00
N GLU A 211 -4.67 7.14 -9.82
CA GLU A 211 -4.45 7.48 -11.23
C GLU A 211 -3.56 8.72 -11.35
N SER A 212 -3.83 9.78 -10.59
CA SER A 212 -3.01 10.99 -10.58
C SER A 212 -1.55 10.73 -10.21
N SER A 213 -1.30 9.84 -9.24
CA SER A 213 0.06 9.49 -8.79
C SER A 213 0.85 8.78 -9.87
N LEU A 214 0.23 7.86 -10.60
CA LEU A 214 0.89 7.16 -11.70
C LEU A 214 1.38 8.11 -12.79
N TRP A 215 0.57 9.10 -13.13
CA TRP A 215 0.98 10.14 -14.09
C TRP A 215 2.06 11.05 -13.52
N LEU A 216 1.98 11.43 -12.23
CA LEU A 216 3.00 12.23 -11.57
C LEU A 216 4.36 11.52 -11.53
N TRP A 217 4.39 10.26 -11.13
CA TRP A 217 5.61 9.45 -11.11
C TRP A 217 6.15 9.22 -12.52
N GLY A 218 5.26 9.02 -13.49
CA GLY A 218 5.61 8.97 -14.92
C GLY A 218 6.25 10.26 -15.45
N ALA A 219 5.98 11.40 -14.83
CA ALA A 219 6.66 12.69 -15.08
C ALA A 219 7.98 12.84 -14.33
N GLY A 220 8.32 11.90 -13.43
CA GLY A 220 9.49 11.98 -12.56
C GLY A 220 9.27 12.83 -11.31
N GLY A 221 8.01 13.14 -10.96
CA GLY A 221 7.63 13.87 -9.75
C GLY A 221 7.21 12.97 -8.61
N ASP A 222 6.97 13.57 -7.46
CA ASP A 222 6.39 12.95 -6.26
C ASP A 222 5.48 13.98 -5.57
N TRP A 223 4.53 13.49 -4.77
CA TRP A 223 3.74 14.35 -3.90
C TRP A 223 4.53 14.87 -2.71
N ALA A 224 5.50 14.08 -2.22
CA ALA A 224 6.34 14.45 -1.09
C ALA A 224 7.48 15.40 -1.48
N ASP A 225 7.64 16.49 -0.72
CA ASP A 225 8.77 17.42 -0.76
C ASP A 225 9.33 17.56 0.68
N GLY A 226 10.17 16.61 1.08
CA GLY A 226 10.54 16.40 2.47
C GLY A 226 9.33 15.96 3.30
N ASP A 227 9.06 16.67 4.40
CA ASP A 227 7.90 16.40 5.26
C ASP A 227 6.59 17.03 4.76
N ALA A 228 6.64 17.87 3.73
CA ALA A 228 5.47 18.52 3.15
C ALA A 228 4.93 17.78 1.93
N LEU A 229 3.61 17.89 1.70
CA LEU A 229 2.99 17.42 0.46
C LEU A 229 2.77 18.62 -0.49
N LYS A 230 3.09 18.41 -1.78
CA LYS A 230 3.02 19.41 -2.84
C LYS A 230 2.26 18.88 -4.04
N ALA A 231 1.08 19.45 -4.29
CA ALA A 231 0.26 19.11 -5.45
C ALA A 231 0.61 19.92 -6.71
N ASP A 232 1.11 21.14 -6.56
CA ASP A 232 1.30 22.12 -7.64
C ASP A 232 2.74 22.18 -8.18
N THR A 233 3.44 21.04 -8.15
CA THR A 233 4.80 20.95 -8.70
C THR A 233 4.81 21.04 -10.23
N PRO A 234 5.94 21.44 -10.85
CA PRO A 234 6.06 21.44 -12.30
C PRO A 234 5.77 20.08 -12.95
N GLU A 235 6.22 18.98 -12.31
CA GLU A 235 6.00 17.62 -12.76
C GLU A 235 4.51 17.24 -12.69
N ALA A 236 3.80 17.65 -11.64
CA ALA A 236 2.36 17.45 -11.52
C ALA A 236 1.59 18.23 -12.61
N VAL A 237 2.00 19.48 -12.88
CA VAL A 237 1.40 20.28 -13.97
C VAL A 237 1.62 19.61 -15.33
N GLU A 238 2.79 19.03 -15.57
CA GLU A 238 3.08 18.29 -16.79
C GLU A 238 2.26 17.01 -16.90
N ALA A 239 2.16 16.24 -15.82
CA ALA A 239 1.34 15.02 -15.74
C ALA A 239 -0.14 15.31 -16.05
N PHE A 240 -0.72 16.30 -15.38
CA PHE A 240 -2.10 16.72 -15.62
C PHE A 240 -2.30 17.32 -17.03
N GLY A 241 -1.27 17.98 -17.57
CA GLY A 241 -1.26 18.42 -18.97
C GLY A 241 -1.36 17.26 -19.94
N GLN A 242 -0.65 16.18 -19.70
CA GLN A 242 -0.73 14.96 -20.51
C GLN A 242 -2.09 14.25 -20.37
N MET A 243 -2.63 14.15 -19.15
CA MET A 243 -3.97 13.61 -18.91
C MET A 243 -5.03 14.40 -19.69
N LYS A 244 -4.98 15.72 -19.64
CA LYS A 244 -5.86 16.61 -20.40
C LYS A 244 -5.74 16.37 -21.91
N LYS A 245 -4.53 16.27 -22.42
CA LYS A 245 -4.26 16.00 -23.84
C LYS A 245 -4.88 14.69 -24.30
N MET A 246 -4.76 13.63 -23.51
CA MET A 246 -5.38 12.32 -23.79
C MET A 246 -6.91 12.43 -23.84
N PHE A 247 -7.50 13.16 -22.90
CA PHE A 247 -8.94 13.39 -22.86
C PHE A 247 -9.45 14.23 -24.04
N GLU A 248 -8.81 15.37 -24.32
CA GLU A 248 -9.17 16.26 -25.44
C GLU A 248 -9.04 15.56 -26.81
N ALA A 249 -8.09 14.64 -26.95
CA ALA A 249 -7.93 13.82 -28.14
C ALA A 249 -9.02 12.71 -28.27
N GLY A 250 -9.86 12.53 -27.25
CA GLY A 250 -10.90 11.48 -27.24
C GLY A 250 -10.35 10.07 -27.07
N TYR A 251 -9.17 9.95 -26.49
CA TYR A 251 -8.50 8.65 -26.26
C TYR A 251 -8.99 7.94 -25.00
N THR A 252 -9.67 8.66 -24.10
CA THR A 252 -10.20 8.13 -22.84
C THR A 252 -11.73 7.98 -22.88
N GLN A 253 -12.32 7.43 -21.81
CA GLN A 253 -13.76 7.47 -21.58
C GLN A 253 -14.26 8.95 -21.57
N ALA A 254 -15.57 9.14 -21.80
CA ALA A 254 -16.13 10.47 -21.97
C ALA A 254 -16.30 11.25 -20.65
N ASN A 255 -16.32 10.56 -19.53
CA ASN A 255 -16.50 11.16 -18.21
C ASN A 255 -15.30 10.79 -17.31
N LEU A 256 -14.48 11.75 -16.94
CA LEU A 256 -13.33 11.52 -16.07
C LEU A 256 -13.71 11.28 -14.59
N GLU A 257 -14.95 11.65 -14.19
CA GLU A 257 -15.48 11.30 -12.85
C GLU A 257 -15.88 9.82 -12.71
N ASP A 258 -15.78 9.03 -13.78
CA ASP A 258 -16.00 7.60 -13.68
C ASP A 258 -15.02 6.99 -12.67
N ASN A 259 -15.52 6.13 -11.81
CA ASN A 259 -14.71 5.36 -10.88
C ASN A 259 -13.97 4.23 -11.61
N ARG A 260 -13.01 3.63 -10.96
CA ARG A 260 -12.24 2.52 -11.52
C ARG A 260 -13.12 1.34 -11.96
N ILE A 261 -14.19 1.06 -11.21
CA ILE A 261 -15.12 -0.02 -11.57
C ILE A 261 -15.87 0.27 -12.88
N ASP A 262 -16.27 1.52 -13.10
CA ASP A 262 -16.94 1.93 -14.33
C ASP A 262 -16.02 1.79 -15.55
N VAL A 263 -14.75 2.17 -15.37
CA VAL A 263 -13.71 2.01 -16.40
C VAL A 263 -13.37 0.53 -16.63
N ALA A 264 -13.30 -0.28 -15.58
CA ALA A 264 -13.10 -1.71 -15.68
C ALA A 264 -14.25 -2.40 -16.45
N ASP A 265 -15.48 -1.97 -16.29
CA ASP A 265 -16.63 -2.48 -17.05
C ASP A 265 -16.47 -2.20 -18.55
N LEU A 266 -15.91 -1.06 -18.94
CA LEU A 266 -15.60 -0.76 -20.35
C LEU A 266 -14.51 -1.71 -20.89
N PHE A 267 -13.47 -1.96 -20.11
CA PHE A 267 -12.39 -2.89 -20.47
C PHE A 267 -12.93 -4.32 -20.63
N GLN A 268 -13.69 -4.78 -19.66
CA GLN A 268 -14.32 -6.09 -19.65
C GLN A 268 -15.38 -6.27 -20.75
N ALA A 269 -15.95 -5.18 -21.26
CA ALA A 269 -16.87 -5.17 -22.40
C ALA A 269 -16.13 -5.10 -23.76
N GLY A 270 -14.79 -5.09 -23.80
CA GLY A 270 -14.00 -4.95 -25.02
C GLY A 270 -14.13 -3.57 -25.68
N LYS A 271 -14.43 -2.52 -24.91
CA LYS A 271 -14.55 -1.13 -25.37
C LYS A 271 -13.37 -0.26 -24.99
N LEU A 272 -12.40 -0.81 -24.29
CA LEU A 272 -11.21 -0.11 -23.83
C LEU A 272 -9.98 -0.97 -24.11
N GLY A 273 -8.93 -0.34 -24.69
CA GLY A 273 -7.72 -1.07 -25.06
C GLY A 273 -6.73 -1.25 -23.91
N MET A 274 -6.63 -0.26 -23.03
CA MET A 274 -5.68 -0.23 -21.93
C MET A 274 -6.29 0.43 -20.69
N MET A 275 -5.91 -0.03 -19.51
CA MET A 275 -6.18 0.65 -18.25
C MET A 275 -5.17 0.21 -17.17
N MET A 276 -5.01 1.02 -16.12
CA MET A 276 -4.36 0.58 -14.91
C MET A 276 -5.28 -0.41 -14.16
N ALA A 277 -4.75 -1.57 -13.78
CA ALA A 277 -5.52 -2.62 -13.14
C ALA A 277 -4.72 -3.36 -12.06
N HIS A 278 -5.43 -3.91 -11.09
CA HIS A 278 -4.94 -4.92 -10.16
C HIS A 278 -5.43 -6.31 -10.56
N SER A 279 -4.96 -7.34 -9.86
CA SER A 279 -5.21 -8.75 -10.19
C SER A 279 -6.69 -9.11 -10.33
N ALA A 280 -7.58 -8.61 -9.44
CA ALA A 280 -8.99 -8.94 -9.50
C ALA A 280 -9.67 -8.41 -10.78
N ILE A 281 -9.37 -7.17 -11.23
CA ILE A 281 -9.91 -6.62 -12.48
C ILE A 281 -9.46 -7.48 -13.69
N VAL A 282 -8.21 -7.90 -13.69
CA VAL A 282 -7.67 -8.74 -14.78
C VAL A 282 -8.33 -10.11 -14.78
N SER A 283 -8.49 -10.72 -13.61
CA SER A 283 -9.18 -12.01 -13.43
C SER A 283 -10.62 -11.95 -13.94
N ASP A 284 -11.35 -10.89 -13.60
CA ASP A 284 -12.73 -10.67 -14.07
C ASP A 284 -12.81 -10.47 -15.59
N ALA A 285 -11.83 -9.75 -16.17
CA ALA A 285 -11.76 -9.54 -17.61
C ALA A 285 -11.50 -10.87 -18.36
N GLN A 286 -10.56 -11.69 -17.85
CA GLN A 286 -10.28 -13.01 -18.38
C GLN A 286 -11.50 -13.95 -18.28
N ALA A 287 -12.21 -13.91 -17.16
CA ALA A 287 -13.45 -14.69 -16.97
C ALA A 287 -14.54 -14.30 -17.97
N LYS A 288 -14.55 -13.04 -18.45
CA LYS A 288 -15.43 -12.54 -19.52
C LYS A 288 -14.87 -12.81 -20.94
N GLY A 289 -13.73 -13.47 -21.05
CA GLY A 289 -13.13 -13.87 -22.33
C GLY A 289 -12.25 -12.81 -22.97
N ILE A 290 -11.81 -11.79 -22.23
CA ILE A 290 -10.83 -10.81 -22.71
C ILE A 290 -9.44 -11.44 -22.61
N ASN A 291 -8.69 -11.40 -23.71
CA ASN A 291 -7.29 -11.81 -23.75
C ASN A 291 -6.43 -10.65 -23.20
N VAL A 292 -6.00 -10.76 -21.94
CA VAL A 292 -5.30 -9.70 -21.22
C VAL A 292 -3.81 -10.04 -21.11
N ALA A 293 -2.97 -9.04 -21.34
CA ALA A 293 -1.57 -9.07 -20.93
C ALA A 293 -1.24 -7.82 -20.09
N LEU A 294 -0.10 -7.86 -19.42
CA LEU A 294 0.35 -6.80 -18.49
C LEU A 294 1.63 -6.15 -19.00
N ALA A 295 1.79 -4.87 -18.68
CA ALA A 295 3.03 -4.13 -18.86
C ALA A 295 3.17 -3.09 -17.73
N PRO A 296 4.37 -2.60 -17.43
CA PRO A 296 4.53 -1.41 -16.59
C PRO A 296 3.76 -0.22 -17.18
N ILE A 297 3.34 0.71 -16.33
CA ILE A 297 2.62 1.91 -16.76
C ILE A 297 3.62 2.84 -17.45
N PRO A 298 3.32 3.39 -18.66
CA PRO A 298 4.24 4.20 -19.42
C PRO A 298 4.67 5.47 -18.68
N ALA A 299 5.96 5.77 -18.69
CA ALA A 299 6.48 7.04 -18.21
C ALA A 299 6.67 8.04 -19.37
N LYS A 300 6.87 9.33 -19.07
CA LYS A 300 7.06 10.39 -20.05
C LYS A 300 8.15 10.05 -21.08
N ASP A 301 9.33 9.71 -20.60
CA ASP A 301 10.53 9.47 -21.40
C ASP A 301 10.89 7.95 -21.49
N GLY A 302 10.00 7.08 -21.03
CA GLY A 302 10.24 5.63 -20.97
C GLY A 302 11.04 5.24 -19.72
N GLY A 303 11.82 4.17 -19.83
CA GLY A 303 12.54 3.54 -18.73
C GLY A 303 11.85 2.27 -18.27
N ASP A 304 11.99 1.92 -16.99
CA ASP A 304 11.39 0.69 -16.43
C ASP A 304 9.86 0.79 -16.24
N GLY A 305 9.28 1.97 -16.55
CA GLY A 305 7.88 2.26 -16.32
C GLY A 305 7.55 2.47 -14.83
N VAL A 306 6.26 2.53 -14.53
CA VAL A 306 5.76 2.74 -13.18
C VAL A 306 4.84 1.57 -12.81
N ALA A 307 4.92 1.10 -11.58
CA ALA A 307 3.92 0.27 -10.94
C ALA A 307 3.55 0.89 -9.60
N LEU A 308 2.26 0.83 -9.24
CA LEU A 308 1.81 1.34 -7.96
C LEU A 308 1.52 0.19 -7.02
N GLY A 309 2.10 0.26 -5.82
CA GLY A 309 1.76 -0.61 -4.70
C GLY A 309 0.69 0.04 -3.82
N VAL A 310 -0.24 -0.77 -3.36
CA VAL A 310 -1.11 -0.42 -2.23
C VAL A 310 -0.96 -1.52 -1.20
N THR A 311 -0.77 -1.13 0.05
CA THR A 311 -0.81 -2.02 1.20
C THR A 311 -1.96 -1.61 2.09
N ASP A 312 -2.67 -2.60 2.61
CA ASP A 312 -3.46 -2.40 3.80
C ASP A 312 -2.64 -2.85 5.00
N PHE A 313 -2.98 -2.35 6.16
CA PHE A 313 -2.16 -2.46 7.35
C PHE A 313 -2.94 -3.01 8.52
N ILE A 314 -2.22 -3.69 9.38
CA ILE A 314 -2.61 -3.89 10.77
C ILE A 314 -1.98 -2.77 11.60
N VAL A 315 -2.79 -2.08 12.37
CA VAL A 315 -2.36 -1.16 13.43
C VAL A 315 -2.95 -1.58 14.75
N ALA A 316 -2.25 -1.28 15.86
CA ALA A 316 -2.69 -1.61 17.21
C ALA A 316 -2.87 -0.34 18.04
N PHE A 317 -4.04 -0.18 18.65
CA PHE A 317 -4.35 0.97 19.50
C PHE A 317 -3.87 0.76 20.94
N ASP A 318 -3.27 1.81 21.51
CA ASP A 318 -2.92 1.85 22.93
C ASP A 318 -4.17 2.11 23.78
N ASN A 319 -4.69 1.05 24.39
CA ASN A 319 -5.82 1.10 25.30
C ASN A 319 -5.40 1.20 26.77
N GLY A 320 -4.09 1.25 27.05
CA GLY A 320 -3.52 1.33 28.40
C GLY A 320 -3.73 0.07 29.25
N ASP A 321 -4.00 -1.08 28.63
CA ASP A 321 -4.26 -2.37 29.28
C ASP A 321 -3.23 -3.41 28.83
N GLU A 322 -2.35 -3.83 29.72
CA GLU A 322 -1.25 -4.73 29.44
C GLU A 322 -1.71 -6.15 29.02
N ASP A 323 -2.84 -6.64 29.55
CA ASP A 323 -3.37 -7.95 29.18
C ASP A 323 -3.94 -7.92 27.77
N ARG A 324 -4.60 -6.82 27.39
CA ARG A 324 -5.07 -6.60 26.02
C ARG A 324 -3.91 -6.42 25.05
N LYS A 325 -2.87 -5.67 25.45
CA LYS A 325 -1.63 -5.54 24.66
C LYS A 325 -0.99 -6.89 24.39
N ALA A 326 -0.84 -7.72 25.45
CA ALA A 326 -0.26 -9.04 25.32
C ALA A 326 -1.10 -10.00 24.45
N ALA A 327 -2.43 -9.93 24.59
CA ALA A 327 -3.35 -10.71 23.76
C ALA A 327 -3.32 -10.26 22.29
N THR A 328 -3.21 -8.96 22.05
CA THR A 328 -3.04 -8.39 20.70
C THR A 328 -1.75 -8.92 20.06
N ALA A 329 -0.63 -8.87 20.78
CA ALA A 329 0.64 -9.39 20.28
C ALA A 329 0.57 -10.88 19.91
N ALA A 330 0.03 -11.70 20.81
CA ALA A 330 -0.15 -13.13 20.57
C ALA A 330 -1.08 -13.41 19.36
N PHE A 331 -2.14 -12.61 19.19
CA PHE A 331 -3.07 -12.73 18.07
C PHE A 331 -2.41 -12.42 16.74
N LEU A 332 -1.61 -11.35 16.68
CA LEU A 332 -0.91 -10.94 15.46
C LEU A 332 0.16 -11.98 15.04
N ASP A 333 0.91 -12.54 15.98
CA ASP A 333 1.86 -13.62 15.67
C ASP A 333 1.16 -14.87 15.12
N VAL A 334 -0.06 -15.18 15.59
CA VAL A 334 -0.89 -16.27 15.05
C VAL A 334 -1.38 -15.92 13.64
N LEU A 335 -1.87 -14.70 13.39
CA LEU A 335 -2.35 -14.26 12.08
C LEU A 335 -1.26 -14.40 11.00
N TYR A 336 -0.02 -13.97 11.31
CA TYR A 336 1.09 -13.99 10.36
C TYR A 336 1.84 -15.33 10.30
N SER A 337 1.40 -16.36 11.02
CA SER A 337 1.97 -17.69 10.85
C SER A 337 1.69 -18.22 9.44
N ASP A 338 2.67 -18.83 8.79
CA ASP A 338 2.57 -19.30 7.40
C ASP A 338 1.28 -20.10 7.11
N GLU A 339 0.89 -20.97 8.06
CA GLU A 339 -0.28 -21.85 7.91
C GLU A 339 -1.60 -21.08 7.83
N LEU A 340 -1.77 -20.06 8.67
CA LEU A 340 -3.01 -19.29 8.73
C LEU A 340 -2.99 -18.13 7.75
N TYR A 341 -1.85 -17.46 7.62
CA TYR A 341 -1.70 -16.33 6.74
C TYR A 341 -1.97 -16.70 5.27
N GLU A 342 -1.55 -17.89 4.82
CA GLU A 342 -1.85 -18.35 3.46
C GLU A 342 -3.35 -18.43 3.19
N GLY A 343 -4.11 -19.03 4.09
CA GLY A 343 -5.57 -19.11 3.98
C GLY A 343 -6.22 -17.75 4.00
N TRP A 344 -5.74 -16.88 4.90
CA TRP A 344 -6.30 -15.56 5.12
C TRP A 344 -6.09 -14.64 3.89
N TYR A 345 -4.86 -14.47 3.39
CA TYR A 345 -4.63 -13.58 2.24
C TYR A 345 -5.29 -14.10 0.95
N LYS A 346 -5.32 -15.42 0.74
CA LYS A 346 -6.03 -16.02 -0.42
C LYS A 346 -7.53 -15.74 -0.39
N GLY A 347 -8.13 -15.69 0.79
CA GLY A 347 -9.54 -15.32 0.98
C GLY A 347 -9.82 -13.88 0.56
N THR A 348 -8.86 -12.96 0.69
CA THR A 348 -9.00 -11.56 0.23
C THR A 348 -8.95 -11.43 -1.30
N GLY A 349 -8.35 -12.38 -2.01
CA GLY A 349 -8.09 -12.31 -3.46
C GLY A 349 -6.97 -11.33 -3.85
N LEU A 350 -6.17 -10.89 -2.86
CA LEU A 350 -5.07 -9.93 -3.04
C LEU A 350 -3.70 -10.61 -2.89
N LEU A 351 -2.63 -9.83 -2.87
CA LEU A 351 -1.27 -10.36 -2.84
C LEU A 351 -0.75 -10.49 -1.40
N PRO A 352 0.08 -11.51 -1.12
CA PRO A 352 0.69 -11.67 0.19
C PRO A 352 1.79 -10.64 0.44
N VAL A 353 2.12 -10.44 1.72
CA VAL A 353 3.20 -9.54 2.14
C VAL A 353 4.38 -10.27 2.78
N THR A 354 4.25 -11.54 3.15
CA THR A 354 5.38 -12.31 3.69
C THR A 354 6.24 -12.86 2.57
N THR A 355 7.56 -12.83 2.75
CA THR A 355 8.54 -13.31 1.76
C THR A 355 8.27 -14.76 1.35
N SER A 356 7.95 -15.64 2.32
CA SER A 356 7.62 -17.04 2.07
C SER A 356 6.41 -17.22 1.15
N MET A 357 5.35 -16.43 1.36
CA MET A 357 4.13 -16.51 0.55
C MET A 357 4.28 -15.83 -0.82
N ILE A 358 5.09 -14.78 -0.92
CA ILE A 358 5.45 -14.17 -2.21
C ILE A 358 6.21 -15.20 -3.07
N GLU A 359 7.26 -15.84 -2.52
CA GLU A 359 8.03 -16.87 -3.23
C GLU A 359 7.14 -18.07 -3.64
N LYS A 360 6.28 -18.53 -2.73
CA LYS A 360 5.32 -19.59 -3.03
C LYS A 360 4.33 -19.18 -4.12
N GLY A 361 3.77 -17.99 -4.03
CA GLY A 361 2.85 -17.44 -5.01
C GLY A 361 3.48 -17.33 -6.41
N GLN A 362 4.73 -16.86 -6.51
CA GLN A 362 5.47 -16.81 -7.78
C GLN A 362 5.64 -18.19 -8.41
N ALA A 363 5.85 -19.22 -7.59
CA ALA A 363 6.03 -20.59 -8.08
C ALA A 363 4.72 -21.28 -8.51
N GLU A 364 3.58 -20.89 -7.93
CA GLU A 364 2.28 -21.55 -8.13
C GLU A 364 1.35 -20.78 -9.08
N SER A 365 1.59 -19.49 -9.32
CA SER A 365 0.74 -18.64 -10.16
C SER A 365 0.92 -18.90 -11.66
N ASP A 366 -0.09 -18.54 -12.44
CA ASP A 366 0.03 -18.38 -13.88
C ASP A 366 0.89 -17.14 -14.22
N GLU A 367 1.10 -16.91 -15.51
CA GLU A 367 1.93 -15.80 -16.01
C GLU A 367 1.44 -14.43 -15.52
N ILE A 368 0.14 -14.23 -15.41
CA ILE A 368 -0.47 -12.98 -14.94
C ILE A 368 -0.24 -12.80 -13.43
N GLY A 369 -0.52 -13.81 -12.63
CA GLY A 369 -0.31 -13.78 -11.18
C GLY A 369 1.16 -13.58 -10.83
N ALA A 370 2.06 -14.28 -11.56
CA ALA A 370 3.51 -14.11 -11.38
C ALA A 370 3.96 -12.69 -11.71
N ALA A 371 3.43 -12.06 -12.78
CA ALA A 371 3.76 -10.68 -13.13
C ALA A 371 3.34 -9.66 -12.05
N PHE A 372 2.17 -9.83 -11.43
CA PHE A 372 1.75 -8.98 -10.32
C PHE A 372 2.65 -9.13 -9.09
N LEU A 373 3.08 -10.36 -8.77
CA LEU A 373 4.00 -10.62 -7.67
C LEU A 373 5.41 -10.09 -7.94
N GLU A 374 5.90 -10.21 -9.18
CA GLU A 374 7.19 -9.65 -9.60
C GLU A 374 7.18 -8.12 -9.50
N ALA A 375 6.05 -7.50 -9.87
CA ALA A 375 5.88 -6.05 -9.80
C ALA A 375 5.99 -5.49 -8.38
N LEU A 376 5.76 -6.28 -7.31
CA LEU A 376 5.95 -5.84 -5.92
C LEU A 376 7.38 -5.37 -5.63
N SER A 377 8.37 -5.82 -6.41
CA SER A 377 9.76 -5.38 -6.27
C SER A 377 10.06 -3.98 -6.82
N ILE A 378 9.18 -3.44 -7.66
CA ILE A 378 9.36 -2.14 -8.35
C ILE A 378 8.21 -1.14 -8.07
N VAL A 379 7.27 -1.49 -7.19
CA VAL A 379 6.16 -0.59 -6.88
C VAL A 379 6.64 0.67 -6.16
N GLN A 380 5.95 1.77 -6.46
CA GLN A 380 5.99 2.99 -5.67
C GLN A 380 4.71 3.07 -4.84
N PHE A 381 4.81 3.66 -3.65
CA PHE A 381 3.69 3.78 -2.73
C PHE A 381 3.25 5.23 -2.59
N LEU A 382 1.97 5.41 -2.33
CA LEU A 382 1.43 6.70 -1.90
C LEU A 382 2.03 7.06 -0.52
N PRO A 383 2.22 8.35 -0.20
CA PRO A 383 2.87 8.76 1.04
C PRO A 383 1.93 8.66 2.26
N VAL A 384 1.37 7.46 2.48
CA VAL A 384 0.37 7.18 3.53
C VAL A 384 0.91 7.34 4.96
N GLY A 385 2.22 7.33 5.14
CA GLY A 385 2.88 7.66 6.41
C GLY A 385 2.92 9.17 6.74
N ASN A 386 2.48 10.04 5.82
CA ASN A 386 2.41 11.47 6.04
C ASN A 386 1.04 11.86 6.61
N PRO A 387 0.95 12.53 7.77
CA PRO A 387 -0.33 12.88 8.41
C PRO A 387 -1.24 13.77 7.56
N THR A 388 -0.67 14.52 6.61
CA THR A 388 -1.46 15.38 5.70
C THR A 388 -1.90 14.66 4.42
N TRP A 389 -1.59 13.36 4.27
CA TRP A 389 -1.96 12.58 3.09
C TRP A 389 -3.48 12.53 2.88
N ASP A 390 -4.27 12.33 3.93
CA ASP A 390 -5.71 12.26 3.83
C ASP A 390 -6.32 13.54 3.24
N ALA A 391 -5.73 14.70 3.56
CA ALA A 391 -6.14 15.98 2.98
C ALA A 391 -5.85 16.05 1.48
N LEU A 392 -4.66 15.63 1.04
CA LEU A 392 -4.29 15.58 -0.37
C LEU A 392 -5.14 14.55 -1.13
N GLN A 393 -5.30 13.36 -0.59
CA GLN A 393 -6.15 12.32 -1.17
C GLN A 393 -7.57 12.84 -1.39
N THR A 394 -8.19 13.42 -0.38
CA THR A 394 -9.54 13.99 -0.45
C THR A 394 -9.63 15.10 -1.51
N ALA A 395 -8.62 15.97 -1.58
CA ALA A 395 -8.58 17.05 -2.55
C ALA A 395 -8.44 16.53 -4.00
N LEU A 396 -7.59 15.51 -4.23
CA LEU A 396 -7.46 14.83 -5.52
C LEU A 396 -8.78 14.16 -5.93
N GLN A 397 -9.39 13.39 -5.04
CA GLN A 397 -10.68 12.72 -5.27
C GLN A 397 -11.82 13.71 -5.59
N GLY A 398 -11.77 14.90 -5.02
CA GLY A 398 -12.79 15.95 -5.26
C GLY A 398 -12.53 16.83 -6.46
N SER A 399 -11.32 16.84 -7.04
CA SER A 399 -10.94 17.88 -8.01
C SER A 399 -10.13 17.41 -9.22
N ALA A 400 -9.44 16.25 -9.19
CA ALA A 400 -8.55 15.84 -10.28
C ALA A 400 -9.27 15.72 -11.64
N TYR A 401 -10.51 15.24 -11.68
CA TYR A 401 -11.31 15.11 -12.89
C TYR A 401 -11.52 16.43 -13.64
N LYS A 402 -11.43 17.59 -12.94
CA LYS A 402 -11.59 18.92 -13.53
C LYS A 402 -10.51 19.21 -14.56
N VAL A 403 -9.40 18.47 -14.58
CA VAL A 403 -8.33 18.59 -15.57
C VAL A 403 -8.86 18.44 -17.00
N GLY A 404 -9.90 17.65 -17.23
CA GLY A 404 -10.51 17.47 -18.55
C GLY A 404 -10.99 18.77 -19.20
N THR A 405 -11.36 19.79 -18.42
CA THR A 405 -11.86 21.07 -18.92
C THR A 405 -11.13 22.28 -18.35
N GLY A 406 -10.42 22.13 -17.24
CA GLY A 406 -9.67 23.19 -16.55
C GLY A 406 -8.24 23.35 -17.04
N ASP A 407 -7.57 24.39 -16.59
CA ASP A 407 -6.13 24.53 -16.74
C ASP A 407 -5.43 23.64 -15.68
N PRO A 408 -4.44 22.80 -16.05
CA PRO A 408 -3.77 21.90 -15.11
C PRO A 408 -3.16 22.61 -13.90
N ALA A 409 -2.51 23.77 -14.09
CA ALA A 409 -1.89 24.50 -12.99
C ALA A 409 -2.95 25.12 -12.06
N GLU A 410 -4.09 25.59 -12.59
CA GLU A 410 -5.20 26.11 -11.80
C GLU A 410 -5.86 24.98 -10.98
N VAL A 411 -6.11 23.81 -11.57
CA VAL A 411 -6.68 22.65 -10.88
C VAL A 411 -5.78 22.19 -9.74
N LEU A 412 -4.47 22.06 -9.98
CA LEU A 412 -3.51 21.66 -8.97
C LEU A 412 -3.32 22.72 -7.87
N GLY A 413 -3.36 24.01 -8.24
CA GLY A 413 -3.36 25.11 -7.26
C GLY A 413 -4.60 25.10 -6.35
N GLU A 414 -5.79 24.74 -6.88
CA GLU A 414 -6.99 24.53 -6.06
C GLU A 414 -6.84 23.33 -5.11
N ILE A 415 -6.22 22.24 -5.57
CA ILE A 415 -5.93 21.06 -4.75
C ILE A 415 -4.95 21.44 -3.64
N GLN A 416 -3.83 22.13 -3.96
CA GLN A 416 -2.86 22.57 -2.95
C GLN A 416 -3.50 23.49 -1.90
N ALA A 417 -4.33 24.42 -2.31
CA ALA A 417 -5.01 25.31 -1.38
C ALA A 417 -5.95 24.56 -0.40
N GLN A 418 -6.54 23.43 -0.83
CA GLN A 418 -7.35 22.57 0.05
C GLN A 418 -6.48 21.82 1.05
N VAL A 419 -5.30 21.35 0.64
CA VAL A 419 -4.31 20.72 1.55
C VAL A 419 -3.85 21.72 2.59
N ASP A 420 -3.41 22.92 2.16
CA ASP A 420 -2.92 23.98 3.04
C ASP A 420 -3.97 24.46 4.08
N ALA A 421 -5.25 24.30 3.76
CA ALA A 421 -6.33 24.69 4.67
C ALA A 421 -6.61 23.65 5.77
N GLN A 422 -6.08 22.42 5.65
CA GLN A 422 -6.27 21.32 6.58
C GLN A 422 -4.98 20.98 7.37
N ALA A 423 -3.83 21.48 6.89
CA ALA A 423 -2.54 21.40 7.59
C ALA A 423 -2.45 22.53 8.64
#